data_a227385bfad553cb7bb74af20fb46b02
#
_entry.id   a227385bfad553cb7bb74af20fb46b02
#
_cell.length_a   1.000
_cell.length_b   1.000
_cell.length_c   1.000
_cell.angle_alpha   90.00
_cell.angle_beta   90.00
_cell.angle_gamma   90.00
#
_symmetry.space_group_name_H-M   'P 1'
#
loop_
_entity.id
_entity.type
_entity.pdbx_description
1 polymer ?
#
loop_
_entity_poly.entity_id
_entity_poly.type
_entity_poly.pdbx_seq_one_letter_code
_entity_poly.pdbx_strand_id
1 'polypeptide(L)'
;MTSILYVEDNEDNIYMLSKRLKKKGFDITIAKDGEEGLKAARGLKPDLILMDLSLPLLDGWEATRILKSEPETKLIPIIALSAHAMQEHKD
;
A
#
# COMPACT_ATOMS: atom_id res chain seq x y z
N MET A 1 9.95 -15.28 -3.53
CA MET A 1 9.87 -14.32 -2.43
C MET A 1 8.63 -13.48 -2.58
N THR A 2 7.90 -13.30 -1.50
CA THR A 2 6.65 -12.52 -1.53
C THR A 2 6.96 -11.04 -1.75
N SER A 3 6.37 -10.45 -2.76
CA SER A 3 6.55 -9.03 -3.03
C SER A 3 5.37 -8.23 -2.50
N ILE A 4 5.69 -7.14 -1.82
CA ILE A 4 4.69 -6.26 -1.21
C ILE A 4 4.92 -4.86 -1.74
N LEU A 5 3.86 -4.25 -2.24
CA LEU A 5 3.86 -2.84 -2.59
C LEU A 5 3.26 -2.08 -1.42
N TYR A 6 4.01 -1.16 -0.86
CA TYR A 6 3.56 -0.36 0.28
C TYR A 6 3.39 1.08 -0.18
N VAL A 7 2.16 1.57 -0.18
CA VAL A 7 1.84 2.92 -0.64
C VAL A 7 1.62 3.80 0.57
N GLU A 8 2.54 4.73 0.81
CA GLU A 8 2.58 5.54 2.01
C GLU A 8 3.43 6.79 1.74
N ASP A 9 2.98 7.95 2.18
CA ASP A 9 3.74 9.19 1.98
C ASP A 9 4.54 9.63 3.22
N ASN A 10 4.27 9.09 4.39
CA ASN A 10 4.96 9.46 5.62
C ASN A 10 6.27 8.68 5.75
N GLU A 11 7.39 9.41 5.78
CA GLU A 11 8.72 8.78 5.82
C GLU A 11 8.95 7.91 7.05
N ASP A 12 8.45 8.34 8.20
CA ASP A 12 8.61 7.56 9.43
C ASP A 12 7.85 6.25 9.36
N ASN A 13 6.63 6.29 8.85
CA ASN A 13 5.83 5.08 8.68
C ASN A 13 6.49 4.13 7.69
N ILE A 14 7.00 4.66 6.59
CA ILE A 14 7.71 3.87 5.59
C ILE A 14 8.89 3.16 6.23
N TYR A 15 9.71 3.91 6.95
CA TYR A 15 10.90 3.34 7.58
C TYR A 15 10.56 2.22 8.54
N MET A 16 9.61 2.47 9.44
CA MET A 16 9.28 1.51 10.48
C MET A 16 8.70 0.22 9.93
N LEU A 17 7.70 0.34 9.06
CA LEU A 17 7.04 -0.85 8.57
C LEU A 17 7.89 -1.62 7.56
N SER A 18 8.57 -0.90 6.65
CA SER A 18 9.40 -1.58 5.67
C SER A 18 10.56 -2.31 6.31
N LYS A 19 11.14 -1.74 7.36
CA LYS A 19 12.21 -2.39 8.10
C LYS A 19 11.75 -3.72 8.70
N ARG A 20 10.56 -3.72 9.30
CA ARG A 20 10.00 -4.93 9.90
C ARG A 20 9.71 -6.01 8.85
N LEU A 21 9.13 -5.58 7.73
CA LEU A 21 8.77 -6.52 6.68
C LEU A 21 10.00 -7.11 5.99
N LYS A 22 11.01 -6.28 5.76
CA LYS A 22 12.25 -6.78 5.18
C LYS A 22 12.94 -7.79 6.08
N LYS A 23 12.88 -7.58 7.38
CA LYS A 23 13.43 -8.51 8.35
C LYS A 23 12.78 -9.89 8.24
N LYS A 24 11.51 -9.93 7.85
CA LYS A 24 10.79 -11.18 7.70
C LYS A 24 10.97 -11.82 6.32
N GLY A 25 11.77 -11.21 5.47
CA GLY A 25 12.10 -11.78 4.16
C GLY A 25 11.22 -11.32 3.02
N PHE A 26 10.38 -10.32 3.22
CA PHE A 26 9.54 -9.80 2.14
C PHE A 26 10.33 -8.84 1.25
N ASP A 27 9.96 -8.82 -0.03
CA ASP A 27 10.51 -7.88 -0.99
C ASP A 27 9.59 -6.66 -1.04
N ILE A 28 10.08 -5.51 -0.59
CA ILE A 28 9.23 -4.32 -0.42
C ILE A 28 9.54 -3.27 -1.47
N THR A 29 8.50 -2.80 -2.14
CA THR A 29 8.58 -1.65 -3.04
C THR A 29 7.72 -0.55 -2.45
N ILE A 30 8.24 0.68 -2.46
CA ILE A 30 7.56 1.83 -1.88
C ILE A 30 7.00 2.73 -2.97
N ALA A 31 5.75 3.17 -2.80
CA ALA A 31 5.15 4.22 -3.60
C ALA A 31 4.69 5.30 -2.64
N LYS A 32 4.90 6.56 -2.98
CA LYS A 32 4.65 7.66 -2.04
C LYS A 32 3.33 8.38 -2.25
N ASP A 33 2.61 8.04 -3.28
CA ASP A 33 1.26 8.58 -3.49
C ASP A 33 0.43 7.58 -4.28
N GLY A 34 -0.85 7.90 -4.44
CA GLY A 34 -1.78 7.00 -5.10
C GLY A 34 -1.44 6.73 -6.56
N GLU A 35 -0.97 7.74 -7.27
CA GLU A 35 -0.60 7.56 -8.68
C GLU A 35 0.61 6.66 -8.85
N GLU A 36 1.64 6.86 -8.03
CA GLU A 36 2.79 5.96 -8.02
C GLU A 36 2.36 4.55 -7.67
N GLY A 37 1.44 4.44 -6.71
CA GLY A 37 0.90 3.15 -6.30
C GLY A 37 0.23 2.42 -7.43
N LEU A 38 -0.58 3.14 -8.22
CA LEU A 38 -1.25 2.54 -9.37
C LEU A 38 -0.24 2.06 -10.41
N LYS A 39 0.74 2.89 -10.73
CA LYS A 39 1.76 2.52 -11.70
C LYS A 39 2.56 1.31 -11.24
N ALA A 40 2.96 1.31 -9.98
CA ALA A 40 3.74 0.21 -9.43
C ALA A 40 2.94 -1.08 -9.40
N ALA A 41 1.67 -1.01 -9.01
CA ALA A 41 0.83 -2.21 -8.96
C ALA A 41 0.66 -2.82 -10.35
N ARG A 42 0.45 -1.97 -11.35
CA ARG A 42 0.27 -2.44 -12.72
C ARG A 42 1.55 -3.05 -13.29
N GLY A 43 2.67 -2.42 -13.00
CA GLY A 43 3.96 -2.86 -13.53
C GLY A 43 4.55 -4.06 -12.82
N LEU A 44 4.50 -4.06 -11.50
CA LEU A 44 5.13 -5.09 -10.68
C LEU A 44 4.22 -6.28 -10.39
N LYS A 45 2.92 -6.05 -10.39
CA LYS A 45 1.93 -7.07 -10.00
C LYS A 45 2.35 -7.75 -8.70
N PRO A 46 2.42 -6.99 -7.60
CA PRO A 46 2.88 -7.55 -6.34
C PRO A 46 1.91 -8.60 -5.79
N ASP A 47 2.39 -9.37 -4.83
CA ASP A 47 1.55 -10.37 -4.18
C ASP A 47 0.57 -9.75 -3.20
N LEU A 48 0.90 -8.58 -2.67
CA LEU A 48 0.10 -7.90 -1.67
C LEU A 48 0.35 -6.40 -1.76
N ILE A 49 -0.70 -5.61 -1.54
CA ILE A 49 -0.58 -4.16 -1.48
C ILE A 49 -1.00 -3.68 -0.11
N LEU A 50 -0.15 -2.88 0.54
CA LEU A 50 -0.50 -2.18 1.77
C LEU A 50 -0.78 -0.74 1.36
N MET A 51 -2.01 -0.29 1.56
CA MET A 51 -2.47 1.00 1.05
C MET A 51 -2.85 1.95 2.19
N ASP A 52 -2.12 3.05 2.31
CA ASP A 52 -2.49 4.12 3.23
C ASP A 52 -3.70 4.85 2.66
N LEU A 53 -4.74 5.01 3.45
CA LEU A 53 -5.97 5.66 3.01
C LEU A 53 -5.90 7.19 3.02
N SER A 54 -4.92 7.76 3.71
CA SER A 54 -4.80 9.23 3.86
C SER A 54 -3.77 9.84 2.93
N LEU A 55 -3.61 9.31 1.73
CA LEU A 55 -2.63 9.81 0.77
C LEU A 55 -3.04 11.17 0.20
N PRO A 56 -2.05 12.01 -0.15
CA PRO A 56 -2.35 13.24 -0.87
C PRO A 56 -2.72 12.95 -2.32
N LEU A 57 -3.33 13.90 -2.98
CA LEU A 57 -3.73 13.85 -4.39
C LEU A 57 -4.75 12.76 -4.62
N LEU A 58 -4.33 11.60 -5.06
CA LEU A 58 -5.21 10.44 -5.23
C LEU A 58 -5.17 9.62 -3.96
N ASP A 59 -6.23 9.64 -3.16
CA ASP A 59 -6.23 8.96 -1.86
C ASP A 59 -6.32 7.45 -2.00
N GLY A 60 -6.05 6.76 -0.89
CA GLY A 60 -5.98 5.30 -0.87
C GLY A 60 -7.31 4.62 -1.18
N TRP A 61 -8.44 5.25 -0.83
CA TRP A 61 -9.75 4.71 -1.16
C TRP A 61 -9.96 4.65 -2.66
N GLU A 62 -9.66 5.77 -3.33
CA GLU A 62 -9.83 5.86 -4.77
C GLU A 62 -8.85 4.95 -5.49
N ALA A 63 -7.60 4.91 -5.05
CA ALA A 63 -6.61 4.02 -5.63
C ALA A 63 -7.03 2.57 -5.51
N THR A 64 -7.55 2.17 -4.34
CA THR A 64 -8.03 0.82 -4.13
C THR A 64 -9.19 0.50 -5.06
N ARG A 65 -10.14 1.42 -5.21
CA ARG A 65 -11.28 1.23 -6.09
C ARG A 65 -10.82 1.01 -7.53
N ILE A 66 -9.88 1.81 -7.99
CA ILE A 66 -9.35 1.70 -9.35
C ILE A 66 -8.68 0.33 -9.55
N LEU A 67 -7.81 -0.07 -8.61
CA LEU A 67 -7.10 -1.34 -8.73
C LEU A 67 -8.07 -2.52 -8.73
N LYS A 68 -9.12 -2.46 -7.94
CA LYS A 68 -10.11 -3.55 -7.88
C LYS A 68 -11.01 -3.59 -9.11
N SER A 69 -11.06 -2.51 -9.89
CA SER A 69 -11.85 -2.47 -11.11
C SER A 69 -11.08 -2.95 -12.35
N GLU A 70 -9.77 -3.10 -12.26
CA GLU A 70 -8.95 -3.49 -13.40
C GLU A 70 -8.66 -4.99 -13.40
N PRO A 71 -8.82 -5.66 -14.55
CA PRO A 71 -8.61 -7.12 -14.60
C PRO A 71 -7.22 -7.55 -14.15
N GLU A 72 -6.20 -6.74 -14.41
CA GLU A 72 -4.82 -7.10 -14.11
C GLU A 72 -4.48 -7.02 -12.63
N THR A 73 -5.21 -6.21 -11.88
CA THR A 73 -4.88 -5.97 -10.47
C THR A 73 -5.98 -6.34 -9.49
N LYS A 74 -7.18 -6.63 -9.98
CA LYS A 74 -8.33 -6.84 -9.09
C LYS A 74 -8.17 -8.01 -8.13
N LEU A 75 -7.36 -8.99 -8.46
CA LEU A 75 -7.16 -10.16 -7.61
C LEU A 75 -6.03 -9.99 -6.59
N ILE A 76 -5.27 -8.90 -6.68
CA ILE A 76 -4.20 -8.64 -5.72
C ILE A 76 -4.84 -8.22 -4.39
N PRO A 77 -4.55 -8.90 -3.27
CA PRO A 77 -5.08 -8.50 -1.98
C PRO A 77 -4.57 -7.11 -1.60
N ILE A 78 -5.46 -6.27 -1.09
CA ILE A 78 -5.11 -4.93 -0.64
C ILE A 78 -5.52 -4.81 0.81
N ILE A 79 -4.56 -4.49 1.67
CA ILE A 79 -4.83 -4.22 3.08
C ILE A 79 -4.78 -2.71 3.26
N ALA A 80 -5.92 -2.14 3.66
CA ALA A 80 -6.00 -0.71 3.90
C ALA A 80 -5.42 -0.37 5.26
N LEU A 81 -4.59 0.66 5.28
CA LEU A 81 -3.97 1.14 6.51
C LEU A 81 -4.50 2.55 6.79
N SER A 82 -4.93 2.79 7.99
CA SER A 82 -5.46 4.08 8.39
C SER A 82 -5.03 4.41 9.79
N ALA A 83 -4.24 5.47 9.94
CA ALA A 83 -3.84 5.95 11.26
C ALA A 83 -5.07 6.33 12.09
N HIS A 84 -6.07 6.86 11.43
CA HIS A 84 -7.30 7.27 12.09
C HIS A 84 -8.05 6.06 12.67
N ALA A 85 -8.17 5.01 11.89
CA ALA A 85 -8.82 3.78 12.34
C ALA A 85 -8.04 3.14 13.47
N MET A 86 -6.72 3.22 13.40
CA MET A 86 -5.87 2.68 14.47
C MET A 86 -6.07 3.43 15.77
N GLN A 87 -6.25 4.74 15.70
CA GLN A 87 -6.52 5.55 16.88
C GLN A 87 -7.86 5.20 17.50
N GLU A 88 -8.87 5.05 16.68
CA GLU A 88 -10.20 4.68 17.15
C GLU A 88 -10.19 3.31 17.80
N HIS A 89 -9.36 2.44 17.28
CA HIS A 89 -9.28 1.08 17.78
C HIS A 89 -8.72 1.04 19.21
N LYS A 90 -7.95 2.02 19.58
CA LYS A 90 -7.41 2.09 20.93
C LYS A 90 -8.45 2.49 21.97
N ASP A 91 -9.47 3.17 21.52
CA ASP A 91 -10.54 3.59 22.41
C ASP A 91 -11.45 2.42 22.77
#